data_514fcdebaadaaa5ee6f4f5ebcf57f4b0
#
_entry.id   514fcdebaadaaa5ee6f4f5ebcf57f4b0
#
_cell.length_a   1.000
_cell.length_b   1.000
_cell.length_c   1.000
_cell.angle_alpha   90.00
_cell.angle_beta   90.00
_cell.angle_gamma   90.00
#
_symmetry.space_group_name_H-M   'P 1'
#
loop_
_entity.id
_entity.type
_entity.pdbx_description
1 polymer ?
#
loop_
_entity_poly.entity_id
_entity_poly.type
_entity_poly.pdbx_seq_one_letter_code
_entity_poly.pdbx_strand_id
1 'polypeptide(L)'
;MKKNTFFLLFLILLLGLFLRFYKLSEIPFGFHQDEVVNAYVGKFILKNGFDLYGNSWPIFYFDKWGDYPPVLPMYFNGFGSLIFGNTVFGARFFPALLGSLTILIVFFLVKEILLNEDIALFSSFVLAINPWHINFSRVGTEGIVALFFYSLLLLFSLKLFQKPILKFEILSFIFSLLSFLCYPSYRLIIPFTFFILLIFSYFNEKKINYFFLLSFLCFLIFTYIIGQTFWGKARFLQTSIFNIFSNKEPFWLSFIYNEPNIFLARIFNNKVIYFILELLKQFSIYFSFNFLFLEGGNPPWFSFPNSGLFYLTDAFLIFFLLIFFIKDSYSKQKKYLLIFFLLLINIFPAALTIEQAPHTHRSLSSLLFFIIFISIGYFIFLKFTRNKKWSLILFWLLFLGNFVFFSYHYFRNLSVYTAISRSDGNKQVALYLNDIKNKYQKIYVLISGWFPIYYLYFSDNYLPTLVGKIQKGMRTKKIDNLYFYNQDCWDEKLIKNFYQKKSILVFSSTCEKLNNPRFKMIKQINNISNLPIYYIFELR
;
A
#
# COMPACT_ATOMS: atom_id res chain seq x y z
N MET A 1 -4.32 -19.24 -27.42
CA MET A 1 -4.92 -17.89 -27.37
C MET A 1 -5.30 -17.48 -28.77
N LYS A 2 -6.53 -16.99 -28.99
CA LYS A 2 -6.97 -16.49 -30.30
C LYS A 2 -6.21 -15.21 -30.67
N LYS A 3 -5.93 -14.94 -31.95
CA LYS A 3 -5.22 -13.73 -32.41
C LYS A 3 -5.87 -12.44 -31.90
N ASN A 4 -7.20 -12.39 -31.90
CA ASN A 4 -7.96 -11.24 -31.40
C ASN A 4 -7.81 -11.03 -29.88
N THR A 5 -7.78 -12.11 -29.10
CA THR A 5 -7.55 -12.04 -27.64
C THR A 5 -6.18 -11.46 -27.32
N PHE A 6 -5.14 -11.85 -28.08
CA PHE A 6 -3.80 -11.29 -27.91
C PHE A 6 -3.77 -9.79 -28.20
N PHE A 7 -4.37 -9.37 -29.31
CA PHE A 7 -4.43 -7.95 -29.68
C PHE A 7 -5.16 -7.10 -28.64
N LEU A 8 -6.32 -7.57 -28.16
CA LEU A 8 -7.08 -6.87 -27.12
C LEU A 8 -6.32 -6.80 -25.80
N LEU A 9 -5.65 -7.88 -25.40
CA LEU A 9 -4.82 -7.89 -24.18
C LEU A 9 -3.67 -6.90 -24.29
N PHE A 10 -3.05 -6.79 -25.47
CA PHE A 10 -2.01 -5.80 -25.74
C PHE A 10 -2.53 -4.36 -25.60
N LEU A 11 -3.71 -4.06 -26.15
CA LEU A 11 -4.33 -2.74 -25.99
C LEU A 11 -4.69 -2.43 -24.52
N ILE A 12 -5.19 -3.42 -23.77
CA ILE A 12 -5.47 -3.28 -22.35
C ILE A 12 -4.18 -3.00 -21.56
N LEU A 13 -3.08 -3.69 -21.90
CA LEU A 13 -1.79 -3.45 -21.28
C LEU A 13 -1.25 -2.05 -21.58
N LEU A 14 -1.38 -1.57 -22.82
CA LEU A 14 -1.00 -0.21 -23.21
C LEU A 14 -1.82 0.85 -22.43
N LEU A 15 -3.14 0.66 -22.30
CA LEU A 15 -3.99 1.51 -21.47
C LEU A 15 -3.53 1.49 -20.01
N GLY A 16 -3.25 0.30 -19.49
CA GLY A 16 -2.75 0.12 -18.12
C GLY A 16 -1.41 0.82 -17.89
N LEU A 17 -0.46 0.70 -18.81
CA LEU A 17 0.81 1.42 -18.77
C LEU A 17 0.59 2.93 -18.83
N PHE A 18 -0.22 3.42 -19.77
CA PHE A 18 -0.53 4.84 -19.88
C PHE A 18 -1.07 5.41 -18.55
N LEU A 19 -2.08 4.79 -17.95
CA LEU A 19 -2.69 5.26 -16.70
C LEU A 19 -1.72 5.24 -15.51
N ARG A 20 -0.71 4.38 -15.53
CA ARG A 20 0.27 4.27 -14.44
C ARG A 20 1.50 5.15 -14.63
N PHE A 21 1.87 5.46 -15.88
CA PHE A 21 3.05 6.26 -16.17
C PHE A 21 2.76 7.73 -16.52
N TYR A 22 1.54 8.05 -16.97
CA TYR A 22 1.16 9.43 -17.30
C TYR A 22 1.40 10.39 -16.12
N LYS A 23 2.32 11.34 -16.28
CA LYS A 23 2.73 12.31 -15.24
C LYS A 23 3.08 11.67 -13.89
N LEU A 24 3.79 10.55 -13.88
CA LEU A 24 4.11 9.78 -12.69
C LEU A 24 4.93 10.59 -11.65
N SER A 25 5.73 11.54 -12.10
CA SER A 25 6.50 12.46 -11.24
C SER A 25 5.64 13.47 -10.49
N GLU A 26 4.46 13.78 -11.03
CA GLU A 26 3.61 14.89 -10.57
C GLU A 26 2.36 14.41 -9.85
N ILE A 27 1.79 13.27 -10.28
CA ILE A 27 0.52 12.75 -9.78
C ILE A 27 0.71 11.34 -9.18
N PRO A 28 0.30 11.10 -7.92
CA PRO A 28 -0.20 12.07 -6.96
C PRO A 28 0.87 13.07 -6.56
N PHE A 29 0.45 14.32 -6.30
CA PHE A 29 1.35 15.40 -5.92
C PHE A 29 1.93 15.15 -4.51
N GLY A 30 3.13 15.70 -4.27
CA GLY A 30 3.88 15.41 -3.06
C GLY A 30 4.69 14.09 -3.19
N PHE A 31 5.62 13.95 -2.29
CA PHE A 31 6.48 12.77 -2.21
C PHE A 31 6.43 12.27 -0.77
N HIS A 32 5.57 11.28 -0.51
CA HIS A 32 5.30 10.83 0.86
C HIS A 32 6.58 10.33 1.53
N GLN A 33 6.64 10.49 2.86
CA GLN A 33 7.80 10.07 3.66
C GLN A 33 8.19 8.60 3.45
N ASP A 34 7.22 7.70 3.27
CA ASP A 34 7.53 6.29 3.01
C ASP A 34 8.18 6.10 1.65
N GLU A 35 7.75 6.84 0.64
CA GLU A 35 8.33 6.77 -0.71
C GLU A 35 9.79 7.23 -0.72
N VAL A 36 10.11 8.36 -0.05
CA VAL A 36 11.48 8.87 -0.01
C VAL A 36 12.39 7.97 0.81
N VAL A 37 11.90 7.42 1.93
CA VAL A 37 12.66 6.47 2.75
C VAL A 37 12.95 5.20 1.97
N ASN A 38 11.94 4.61 1.34
CA ASN A 38 12.11 3.40 0.52
C ASN A 38 13.12 3.63 -0.61
N ALA A 39 13.02 4.76 -1.32
CA ALA A 39 13.92 5.09 -2.42
C ALA A 39 15.35 5.38 -1.94
N TYR A 40 15.51 6.17 -0.87
CA TYR A 40 16.80 6.53 -0.33
C TYR A 40 17.54 5.33 0.28
N VAL A 41 16.88 4.62 1.20
CA VAL A 41 17.47 3.45 1.87
C VAL A 41 17.79 2.35 0.87
N GLY A 42 16.88 2.05 -0.06
CA GLY A 42 17.13 1.06 -1.10
C GLY A 42 18.34 1.42 -1.97
N LYS A 43 18.44 2.66 -2.44
CA LYS A 43 19.60 3.12 -3.23
C LYS A 43 20.89 3.15 -2.39
N PHE A 44 20.79 3.51 -1.10
CA PHE A 44 21.93 3.51 -0.19
C PHE A 44 22.52 2.10 -0.03
N ILE A 45 21.66 1.10 0.19
CA ILE A 45 22.08 -0.31 0.31
C ILE A 45 22.67 -0.80 -1.01
N LEU A 46 22.03 -0.51 -2.15
CA LEU A 46 22.55 -0.93 -3.47
C LEU A 46 23.92 -0.33 -3.80
N LYS A 47 24.22 0.90 -3.32
CA LYS A 47 25.52 1.54 -3.53
C LYS A 47 26.60 1.03 -2.57
N ASN A 48 26.24 0.74 -1.32
CA ASN A 48 27.21 0.52 -0.26
C ASN A 48 27.27 -0.94 0.25
N GLY A 49 26.27 -1.78 -0.03
CA GLY A 49 26.16 -3.15 0.47
C GLY A 49 25.66 -3.28 1.91
N PHE A 50 25.32 -2.16 2.56
CA PHE A 50 24.79 -2.13 3.94
C PHE A 50 23.78 -0.97 4.11
N ASP A 51 22.96 -1.06 5.16
CA ASP A 51 21.98 -0.03 5.49
C ASP A 51 22.57 1.12 6.32
N LEU A 52 21.75 2.08 6.75
CA LEU A 52 22.13 3.24 7.55
C LEU A 52 22.61 2.90 8.98
N TYR A 53 22.46 1.65 9.41
CA TYR A 53 22.91 1.12 10.69
C TYR A 53 24.13 0.20 10.55
N GLY A 54 24.61 -0.05 9.32
CA GLY A 54 25.74 -0.93 9.03
C GLY A 54 25.34 -2.41 8.86
N ASN A 55 24.06 -2.75 8.83
CA ASN A 55 23.62 -4.12 8.56
C ASN A 55 23.86 -4.48 7.09
N SER A 56 24.67 -5.52 6.85
CA SER A 56 25.02 -5.97 5.49
C SER A 56 23.81 -6.61 4.81
N TRP A 57 23.47 -6.14 3.60
CA TRP A 57 22.41 -6.65 2.72
C TRP A 57 21.14 -7.11 3.46
N PRO A 58 20.48 -6.23 4.24
CA PRO A 58 19.31 -6.61 5.03
C PRO A 58 18.20 -7.16 4.14
N ILE A 59 17.50 -8.22 4.60
CA ILE A 59 16.46 -8.91 3.84
C ILE A 59 15.08 -8.74 4.48
N PHE A 60 15.00 -8.81 5.82
CA PHE A 60 13.73 -8.93 6.52
C PHE A 60 13.07 -7.60 6.88
N TYR A 61 13.84 -6.64 7.35
CA TYR A 61 13.34 -5.34 7.80
C TYR A 61 14.43 -4.27 7.76
N PHE A 62 14.01 -3.03 7.73
CA PHE A 62 14.81 -1.85 8.01
C PHE A 62 14.27 -1.19 9.30
N ASP A 63 15.15 -0.80 10.25
CA ASP A 63 14.72 -0.05 11.43
C ASP A 63 14.41 1.41 11.02
N LYS A 64 13.13 1.66 10.76
CA LYS A 64 12.60 2.98 10.46
C LYS A 64 12.16 3.65 11.78
N TRP A 65 13.12 3.78 12.69
CA TRP A 65 12.98 4.44 14.01
C TRP A 65 11.81 3.93 14.85
N GLY A 66 11.71 2.62 14.96
CA GLY A 66 10.69 1.94 15.77
C GLY A 66 9.54 1.37 14.95
N ASP A 67 9.43 1.72 13.67
CA ASP A 67 8.71 0.95 12.68
C ASP A 67 9.68 0.05 11.92
N TYR A 68 9.26 -1.14 11.54
CA TYR A 68 10.15 -2.15 10.94
C TYR A 68 9.60 -2.65 9.60
N PRO A 69 9.52 -1.77 8.57
CA PRO A 69 9.05 -2.16 7.25
C PRO A 69 9.99 -3.17 6.59
N PRO A 70 9.45 -4.07 5.74
CA PRO A 70 10.24 -4.96 4.92
C PRO A 70 11.16 -4.23 3.94
N VAL A 71 12.36 -4.76 3.72
CA VAL A 71 13.38 -4.11 2.88
C VAL A 71 13.21 -4.40 1.40
N LEU A 72 12.64 -5.55 1.03
CA LEU A 72 12.59 -5.97 -0.38
C LEU A 72 11.95 -4.91 -1.31
N PRO A 73 10.84 -4.25 -0.97
CA PRO A 73 10.30 -3.14 -1.78
C PRO A 73 11.26 -1.95 -1.88
N MET A 74 12.06 -1.69 -0.84
CA MET A 74 13.05 -0.61 -0.88
C MET A 74 14.10 -0.84 -1.96
N TYR A 75 14.53 -2.09 -2.18
CA TYR A 75 15.45 -2.42 -3.28
C TYR A 75 14.87 -2.04 -4.64
N PHE A 76 13.57 -2.29 -4.90
CA PHE A 76 12.91 -1.91 -6.15
C PHE A 76 12.88 -0.38 -6.33
N ASN A 77 12.50 0.36 -5.29
CA ASN A 77 12.44 1.82 -5.35
C ASN A 77 13.84 2.44 -5.47
N GLY A 78 14.81 1.87 -4.75
CA GLY A 78 16.22 2.25 -4.84
C GLY A 78 16.82 1.98 -6.21
N PHE A 79 16.50 0.83 -6.81
CA PHE A 79 16.96 0.47 -8.16
C PHE A 79 16.38 1.41 -9.22
N GLY A 80 15.11 1.79 -9.11
CA GLY A 80 14.51 2.82 -9.96
C GLY A 80 15.22 4.16 -9.81
N SER A 81 15.56 4.56 -8.57
CA SER A 81 16.32 5.78 -8.29
C SER A 81 17.79 5.68 -8.75
N LEU A 82 18.35 4.48 -8.85
CA LEU A 82 19.68 4.27 -9.40
C LEU A 82 19.71 4.52 -10.92
N ILE A 83 18.68 4.05 -11.63
CA ILE A 83 18.59 4.17 -13.11
C ILE A 83 18.14 5.58 -13.53
N PHE A 84 17.10 6.13 -12.88
CA PHE A 84 16.44 7.38 -13.31
C PHE A 84 16.81 8.59 -12.44
N GLY A 85 17.84 8.46 -11.59
CA GLY A 85 18.28 9.50 -10.66
C GLY A 85 17.38 9.67 -9.43
N ASN A 86 17.75 10.62 -8.56
CA ASN A 86 17.01 10.95 -7.34
C ASN A 86 15.77 11.80 -7.67
N THR A 87 14.84 11.20 -8.35
CA THR A 87 13.61 11.82 -8.82
C THR A 87 12.40 11.07 -8.27
N VAL A 88 11.26 11.74 -8.18
CA VAL A 88 9.99 11.09 -7.83
C VAL A 88 9.64 9.99 -8.85
N PHE A 89 9.97 10.22 -10.13
CA PHE A 89 9.82 9.22 -11.19
C PHE A 89 10.63 7.95 -10.89
N GLY A 90 11.93 8.11 -10.58
CA GLY A 90 12.81 6.98 -10.26
C GLY A 90 12.28 6.15 -9.10
N ALA A 91 11.84 6.80 -8.01
CA ALA A 91 11.27 6.12 -6.85
C ALA A 91 9.98 5.33 -7.17
N ARG A 92 9.15 5.82 -8.10
CA ARG A 92 7.83 5.24 -8.45
C ARG A 92 7.87 4.30 -9.66
N PHE A 93 8.99 4.23 -10.38
CA PHE A 93 9.08 3.50 -11.64
C PHE A 93 8.74 2.01 -11.52
N PHE A 94 9.40 1.29 -10.60
CA PHE A 94 9.16 -0.14 -10.45
C PHE A 94 7.77 -0.47 -9.89
N PRO A 95 7.21 0.21 -8.89
CA PRO A 95 5.80 0.07 -8.54
C PRO A 95 4.86 0.21 -9.73
N ALA A 96 5.05 1.24 -10.58
CA ALA A 96 4.23 1.45 -11.77
C ALA A 96 4.39 0.32 -12.81
N LEU A 97 5.60 -0.15 -13.02
CA LEU A 97 5.90 -1.25 -13.94
C LEU A 97 5.29 -2.57 -13.46
N LEU A 98 5.54 -2.95 -12.19
CA LEU A 98 5.03 -4.19 -11.62
C LEU A 98 3.50 -4.18 -11.53
N GLY A 99 2.89 -3.03 -11.17
CA GLY A 99 1.45 -2.86 -11.24
C GLY A 99 0.90 -3.00 -12.67
N SER A 100 1.60 -2.51 -13.68
CA SER A 100 1.19 -2.71 -15.08
C SER A 100 1.31 -4.17 -15.51
N LEU A 101 2.37 -4.86 -15.11
CA LEU A 101 2.57 -6.29 -15.40
C LEU A 101 1.56 -7.18 -14.67
N THR A 102 1.04 -6.75 -13.51
CA THR A 102 -0.02 -7.48 -12.79
C THR A 102 -1.28 -7.63 -13.66
N ILE A 103 -1.57 -6.69 -14.56
CA ILE A 103 -2.70 -6.76 -15.51
C ILE A 103 -2.56 -8.01 -16.41
N LEU A 104 -1.35 -8.24 -16.91
CA LEU A 104 -1.05 -9.41 -17.73
C LEU A 104 -1.15 -10.71 -16.92
N ILE A 105 -0.64 -10.69 -15.69
CA ILE A 105 -0.68 -11.88 -14.82
C ILE A 105 -2.13 -12.25 -14.49
N VAL A 106 -2.98 -11.25 -14.21
CA VAL A 106 -4.41 -11.48 -13.91
C VAL A 106 -5.14 -12.13 -15.09
N PHE A 107 -4.81 -11.78 -16.34
CA PHE A 107 -5.35 -12.49 -17.50
C PHE A 107 -5.07 -14.00 -17.40
N PHE A 108 -3.80 -14.37 -17.21
CA PHE A 108 -3.43 -15.77 -17.13
C PHE A 108 -4.00 -16.45 -15.88
N LEU A 109 -4.00 -15.77 -14.75
CA LEU A 109 -4.56 -16.27 -13.50
C LEU A 109 -6.06 -16.61 -13.63
N VAL A 110 -6.85 -15.68 -14.15
CA VAL A 110 -8.30 -15.88 -14.32
C VAL A 110 -8.59 -16.93 -15.38
N LYS A 111 -7.79 -16.97 -16.46
CA LYS A 111 -7.87 -18.02 -17.46
C LYS A 111 -7.63 -19.42 -16.86
N GLU A 112 -6.66 -19.58 -15.96
CA GLU A 112 -6.38 -20.84 -15.28
C GLU A 112 -7.53 -21.24 -14.33
N ILE A 113 -8.10 -20.29 -13.56
CA ILE A 113 -9.19 -20.56 -12.62
C ILE A 113 -10.49 -20.91 -13.35
N LEU A 114 -10.89 -20.08 -14.31
CA LEU A 114 -12.24 -20.13 -14.89
C LEU A 114 -12.29 -20.85 -16.23
N LEU A 115 -11.13 -21.11 -16.85
CA LEU A 115 -10.99 -21.73 -18.17
C LEU A 115 -11.78 -20.96 -19.27
N ASN A 116 -11.84 -19.62 -19.12
CA ASN A 116 -12.56 -18.74 -20.01
C ASN A 116 -11.72 -17.50 -20.36
N GLU A 117 -11.37 -17.36 -21.64
CA GLU A 117 -10.53 -16.24 -22.12
C GLU A 117 -11.27 -14.90 -22.08
N ASP A 118 -12.57 -14.87 -22.29
CA ASP A 118 -13.33 -13.62 -22.34
C ASP A 118 -13.46 -13.02 -20.92
N ILE A 119 -13.76 -13.86 -19.91
CA ILE A 119 -13.76 -13.43 -18.51
C ILE A 119 -12.36 -12.96 -18.09
N ALA A 120 -11.31 -13.67 -18.49
CA ALA A 120 -9.93 -13.31 -18.19
C ALA A 120 -9.56 -11.94 -18.81
N LEU A 121 -9.95 -11.72 -20.07
CA LEU A 121 -9.71 -10.45 -20.77
C LEU A 121 -10.45 -9.29 -20.09
N PHE A 122 -11.71 -9.49 -19.72
CA PHE A 122 -12.47 -8.48 -19.00
C PHE A 122 -11.92 -8.20 -17.60
N SER A 123 -11.45 -9.23 -16.89
CA SER A 123 -10.77 -9.05 -15.59
C SER A 123 -9.52 -8.20 -15.72
N SER A 124 -8.71 -8.41 -16.75
CA SER A 124 -7.54 -7.57 -17.04
C SER A 124 -7.93 -6.14 -17.38
N PHE A 125 -9.01 -5.94 -18.13
CA PHE A 125 -9.53 -4.61 -18.45
C PHE A 125 -10.01 -3.90 -17.18
N VAL A 126 -10.81 -4.55 -16.34
CA VAL A 126 -11.28 -3.96 -15.07
C VAL A 126 -10.08 -3.59 -14.18
N LEU A 127 -9.05 -4.46 -14.07
CA LEU A 127 -7.84 -4.16 -13.30
C LEU A 127 -7.06 -2.98 -13.91
N ALA A 128 -6.98 -2.88 -15.23
CA ALA A 128 -6.24 -1.82 -15.92
C ALA A 128 -6.75 -0.43 -15.54
N ILE A 129 -8.07 -0.29 -15.38
CA ILE A 129 -8.74 0.99 -15.09
C ILE A 129 -9.21 1.13 -13.63
N ASN A 130 -8.96 0.13 -12.77
CA ASN A 130 -9.44 0.14 -11.40
C ASN A 130 -8.78 1.27 -10.57
N PRO A 131 -9.57 2.11 -9.85
CA PRO A 131 -9.08 3.23 -9.06
C PRO A 131 -8.05 2.83 -7.99
N TRP A 132 -8.35 1.77 -7.23
CA TRP A 132 -7.50 1.27 -6.16
C TRP A 132 -6.14 0.82 -6.68
N HIS A 133 -6.13 0.01 -7.74
CA HIS A 133 -4.91 -0.50 -8.33
C HIS A 133 -4.06 0.60 -8.99
N ILE A 134 -4.70 1.56 -9.68
CA ILE A 134 -4.01 2.71 -10.29
C ILE A 134 -3.30 3.50 -9.20
N ASN A 135 -4.01 3.85 -8.11
CA ASN A 135 -3.46 4.65 -7.03
C ASN A 135 -2.21 4.00 -6.40
N PHE A 136 -2.30 2.72 -6.03
CA PHE A 136 -1.17 2.01 -5.43
C PHE A 136 -0.02 1.74 -6.39
N SER A 137 -0.28 1.60 -7.69
CA SER A 137 0.77 1.45 -8.71
C SER A 137 1.57 2.73 -8.94
N ARG A 138 1.04 3.90 -8.55
CA ARG A 138 1.65 5.21 -8.80
C ARG A 138 2.37 5.79 -7.59
N VAL A 139 2.50 5.02 -6.51
CA VAL A 139 3.19 5.40 -5.28
C VAL A 139 4.29 4.39 -4.96
N GLY A 140 5.40 4.88 -4.39
CA GLY A 140 6.57 4.07 -4.06
C GLY A 140 6.43 3.29 -2.75
N THR A 141 5.31 2.55 -2.58
CA THR A 141 5.03 1.76 -1.38
C THR A 141 5.06 0.25 -1.64
N GLU A 142 5.03 -0.53 -0.57
CA GLU A 142 5.31 -1.97 -0.58
C GLU A 142 4.20 -2.81 -1.21
N GLY A 143 2.93 -2.37 -1.08
CA GLY A 143 1.76 -3.20 -1.35
C GLY A 143 1.65 -3.71 -2.77
N ILE A 144 1.97 -2.87 -3.77
CA ILE A 144 1.86 -3.27 -5.18
C ILE A 144 2.93 -4.28 -5.59
N VAL A 145 4.14 -4.17 -5.00
CA VAL A 145 5.23 -5.13 -5.24
C VAL A 145 4.84 -6.49 -4.67
N ALA A 146 4.28 -6.50 -3.45
CA ALA A 146 3.78 -7.72 -2.82
C ALA A 146 2.64 -8.36 -3.62
N LEU A 147 1.69 -7.56 -4.12
CA LEU A 147 0.55 -8.00 -4.93
C LEU A 147 1.01 -8.65 -6.24
N PHE A 148 2.01 -8.07 -6.91
CA PHE A 148 2.59 -8.64 -8.12
C PHE A 148 3.13 -10.05 -7.89
N PHE A 149 3.97 -10.24 -6.87
CA PHE A 149 4.52 -11.57 -6.54
C PHE A 149 3.45 -12.54 -6.06
N TYR A 150 2.46 -12.07 -5.30
CA TYR A 150 1.32 -12.90 -4.89
C TYR A 150 0.48 -13.37 -6.08
N SER A 151 0.28 -12.52 -7.08
CA SER A 151 -0.42 -12.90 -8.32
C SER A 151 0.33 -13.99 -9.09
N LEU A 152 1.67 -13.95 -9.12
CA LEU A 152 2.51 -14.98 -9.70
C LEU A 152 2.48 -16.28 -8.89
N LEU A 153 2.55 -16.21 -7.55
CA LEU A 153 2.34 -17.35 -6.67
C LEU A 153 1.05 -18.07 -7.03
N LEU A 154 -0.08 -17.36 -7.07
CA LEU A 154 -1.39 -17.94 -7.39
C LEU A 154 -1.39 -18.56 -8.80
N LEU A 155 -0.85 -17.86 -9.79
CA LEU A 155 -0.79 -18.37 -11.17
C LEU A 155 -0.04 -19.71 -11.26
N PHE A 156 1.15 -19.79 -10.64
CA PHE A 156 1.96 -21.01 -10.72
C PHE A 156 1.40 -22.13 -9.85
N SER A 157 0.81 -21.82 -8.70
CA SER A 157 0.07 -22.79 -7.89
C SER A 157 -1.13 -23.39 -8.63
N LEU A 158 -1.88 -22.59 -9.37
CA LEU A 158 -3.01 -23.08 -10.16
C LEU A 158 -2.58 -23.93 -11.36
N LYS A 159 -1.45 -23.60 -11.98
CA LYS A 159 -0.88 -24.44 -13.05
C LYS A 159 -0.50 -25.84 -12.59
N LEU A 160 -0.19 -26.03 -11.32
CA LEU A 160 0.09 -27.36 -10.75
C LEU A 160 -1.11 -28.30 -10.82
N PHE A 161 -2.36 -27.76 -10.75
CA PHE A 161 -3.56 -28.58 -10.93
C PHE A 161 -3.74 -29.11 -12.36
N GLN A 162 -3.16 -28.46 -13.34
CA GLN A 162 -3.21 -28.90 -14.74
C GLN A 162 -1.99 -29.75 -15.12
N LYS A 163 -0.82 -29.33 -14.66
CA LYS A 163 0.47 -29.97 -14.95
C LYS A 163 1.36 -29.96 -13.69
N PRO A 164 1.44 -31.07 -12.96
CA PRO A 164 2.30 -31.21 -11.79
C PRO A 164 3.77 -31.33 -12.22
N ILE A 165 4.40 -30.18 -12.49
CA ILE A 165 5.79 -30.09 -12.94
C ILE A 165 6.59 -29.35 -11.88
N LEU A 166 7.74 -29.89 -11.46
CA LEU A 166 8.64 -29.32 -10.46
C LEU A 166 8.94 -27.82 -10.70
N LYS A 167 9.06 -27.41 -11.97
CA LYS A 167 9.24 -25.98 -12.32
C LYS A 167 8.15 -25.08 -11.72
N PHE A 168 6.90 -25.51 -11.73
CA PHE A 168 5.80 -24.71 -11.19
C PHE A 168 5.79 -24.71 -9.66
N GLU A 169 6.23 -25.78 -9.02
CA GLU A 169 6.44 -25.83 -7.56
C GLU A 169 7.52 -24.83 -7.14
N ILE A 170 8.69 -24.88 -7.81
CA ILE A 170 9.79 -23.95 -7.56
C ILE A 170 9.36 -22.49 -7.76
N LEU A 171 8.70 -22.17 -8.87
CA LEU A 171 8.24 -20.81 -9.14
C LEU A 171 7.19 -20.36 -8.13
N SER A 172 6.22 -21.24 -7.79
CA SER A 172 5.23 -20.95 -6.77
C SER A 172 5.88 -20.64 -5.41
N PHE A 173 6.87 -21.45 -4.99
CA PHE A 173 7.59 -21.25 -3.74
C PHE A 173 8.43 -19.96 -3.75
N ILE A 174 9.17 -19.68 -4.82
CA ILE A 174 9.98 -18.45 -4.95
C ILE A 174 9.09 -17.22 -4.86
N PHE A 175 7.98 -17.18 -5.62
CA PHE A 175 7.10 -16.01 -5.60
C PHE A 175 6.33 -15.86 -4.29
N SER A 176 6.04 -16.96 -3.59
CA SER A 176 5.51 -16.89 -2.23
C SER A 176 6.52 -16.28 -1.26
N LEU A 177 7.78 -16.67 -1.33
CA LEU A 177 8.84 -16.10 -0.50
C LEU A 177 9.03 -14.60 -0.78
N LEU A 178 9.08 -14.19 -2.05
CA LEU A 178 9.19 -12.79 -2.42
C LEU A 178 8.00 -11.96 -1.91
N SER A 179 6.77 -12.46 -2.07
CA SER A 179 5.58 -11.77 -1.56
C SER A 179 5.57 -11.69 -0.02
N PHE A 180 5.96 -12.76 0.67
CA PHE A 180 6.09 -12.85 2.12
C PHE A 180 7.07 -11.82 2.69
N LEU A 181 8.17 -11.56 1.96
CA LEU A 181 9.20 -10.59 2.32
C LEU A 181 8.85 -9.15 1.93
N CYS A 182 7.79 -8.91 1.12
CA CYS A 182 7.43 -7.57 0.69
C CYS A 182 6.52 -6.82 1.68
N TYR A 183 5.59 -7.49 2.36
CA TYR A 183 4.61 -6.79 3.18
C TYR A 183 4.08 -7.65 4.33
N PRO A 184 3.93 -7.10 5.57
CA PRO A 184 3.57 -7.91 6.74
C PRO A 184 2.27 -8.71 6.63
N SER A 185 1.23 -8.20 5.95
CA SER A 185 -0.04 -8.92 5.77
C SER A 185 0.14 -10.26 5.07
N TYR A 186 1.11 -10.37 4.15
CA TYR A 186 1.36 -11.61 3.41
C TYR A 186 1.98 -12.72 4.26
N ARG A 187 2.50 -12.39 5.44
CA ARG A 187 2.96 -13.40 6.41
C ARG A 187 1.83 -14.27 6.94
N LEU A 188 0.59 -13.74 6.95
CA LEU A 188 -0.61 -14.52 7.25
C LEU A 188 -1.29 -15.04 5.97
N ILE A 189 -1.37 -14.22 4.93
CA ILE A 189 -2.06 -14.57 3.68
C ILE A 189 -1.45 -15.82 3.04
N ILE A 190 -0.12 -15.92 2.94
CA ILE A 190 0.55 -16.99 2.21
C ILE A 190 0.35 -18.38 2.83
N PRO A 191 0.61 -18.61 4.13
CA PRO A 191 0.34 -19.94 4.70
C PRO A 191 -1.13 -20.33 4.54
N PHE A 192 -2.07 -19.43 4.81
CA PHE A 192 -3.49 -19.74 4.62
C PHE A 192 -3.90 -19.91 3.14
N THR A 193 -3.22 -19.25 2.20
CA THR A 193 -3.40 -19.51 0.77
C THR A 193 -3.02 -20.95 0.44
N PHE A 194 -1.86 -21.44 0.89
CA PHE A 194 -1.46 -22.82 0.69
C PHE A 194 -2.39 -23.81 1.39
N PHE A 195 -2.89 -23.48 2.58
CA PHE A 195 -3.89 -24.28 3.26
C PHE A 195 -5.19 -24.43 2.45
N ILE A 196 -5.71 -23.35 1.88
CA ILE A 196 -6.90 -23.42 1.01
C ILE A 196 -6.61 -24.21 -0.26
N LEU A 197 -5.44 -24.00 -0.88
CA LEU A 197 -5.07 -24.75 -2.08
C LEU A 197 -4.91 -26.25 -1.78
N LEU A 198 -4.41 -26.60 -0.59
CA LEU A 198 -4.33 -28.00 -0.11
C LEU A 198 -5.74 -28.62 0.02
N ILE A 199 -6.65 -27.88 0.68
CA ILE A 199 -8.05 -28.33 0.82
C ILE A 199 -8.70 -28.48 -0.56
N PHE A 200 -8.53 -27.51 -1.44
CA PHE A 200 -9.08 -27.54 -2.79
C PHE A 200 -8.52 -28.70 -3.62
N SER A 201 -7.22 -28.96 -3.52
CA SER A 201 -6.56 -30.13 -4.15
C SER A 201 -7.17 -31.43 -3.66
N TYR A 202 -7.29 -31.60 -2.33
CA TYR A 202 -7.86 -32.80 -1.73
C TYR A 202 -9.30 -33.06 -2.20
N PHE A 203 -10.17 -32.03 -2.25
CA PHE A 203 -11.53 -32.19 -2.74
C PHE A 203 -11.63 -32.51 -4.23
N ASN A 204 -10.64 -32.12 -5.04
CA ASN A 204 -10.63 -32.43 -6.47
C ASN A 204 -10.04 -33.79 -6.78
N GLU A 205 -8.90 -34.13 -6.18
CA GLU A 205 -8.07 -35.29 -6.55
C GLU A 205 -8.21 -36.44 -5.55
N LYS A 206 -8.84 -36.21 -4.38
CA LYS A 206 -8.92 -37.13 -3.26
C LYS A 206 -7.54 -37.60 -2.75
N LYS A 207 -6.50 -36.83 -3.03
CA LYS A 207 -5.12 -37.08 -2.59
C LYS A 207 -4.53 -35.81 -1.97
N ILE A 208 -3.66 -36.00 -1.01
CA ILE A 208 -2.92 -34.90 -0.39
C ILE A 208 -1.83 -34.43 -1.35
N ASN A 209 -1.85 -33.15 -1.72
CA ASN A 209 -0.75 -32.54 -2.45
C ASN A 209 0.35 -32.13 -1.45
N TYR A 210 1.43 -32.89 -1.41
CA TYR A 210 2.52 -32.70 -0.45
C TYR A 210 3.23 -31.34 -0.63
N PHE A 211 3.31 -30.80 -1.85
CA PHE A 211 3.88 -29.49 -2.07
C PHE A 211 3.09 -28.39 -1.31
N PHE A 212 1.75 -28.41 -1.41
CA PHE A 212 0.92 -27.44 -0.68
C PHE A 212 0.98 -27.64 0.83
N LEU A 213 1.02 -28.89 1.29
CA LEU A 213 1.15 -29.21 2.72
C LEU A 213 2.49 -28.71 3.27
N LEU A 214 3.60 -29.03 2.61
CA LEU A 214 4.94 -28.63 3.06
C LEU A 214 5.11 -27.11 2.99
N SER A 215 4.60 -26.46 1.94
CA SER A 215 4.61 -25.00 1.83
C SER A 215 3.79 -24.35 2.93
N PHE A 216 2.60 -24.85 3.24
CA PHE A 216 1.79 -24.37 4.36
C PHE A 216 2.56 -24.44 5.68
N LEU A 217 3.12 -25.61 6.02
CA LEU A 217 3.88 -25.81 7.26
C LEU A 217 5.13 -24.91 7.31
N CYS A 218 5.87 -24.81 6.21
CA CYS A 218 7.07 -23.99 6.10
C CYS A 218 6.75 -22.51 6.38
N PHE A 219 5.76 -21.93 5.69
CA PHE A 219 5.40 -20.53 5.90
C PHE A 219 4.70 -20.28 7.23
N LEU A 220 3.99 -21.25 7.80
CA LEU A 220 3.45 -21.16 9.16
C LEU A 220 4.57 -21.07 10.20
N ILE A 221 5.61 -21.91 10.06
CA ILE A 221 6.81 -21.88 10.91
C ILE A 221 7.55 -20.54 10.74
N PHE A 222 7.74 -20.06 9.52
CA PHE A 222 8.37 -18.75 9.27
C PHE A 222 7.59 -17.61 9.92
N THR A 223 6.26 -17.64 9.80
CA THR A 223 5.39 -16.64 10.45
C THR A 223 5.53 -16.68 11.97
N TYR A 224 5.57 -17.89 12.56
CA TYR A 224 5.78 -18.06 14.00
C TYR A 224 7.15 -17.54 14.45
N ILE A 225 8.23 -17.90 13.76
CA ILE A 225 9.60 -17.45 14.07
C ILE A 225 9.67 -15.91 14.01
N ILE A 226 9.15 -15.30 12.95
CA ILE A 226 9.12 -13.84 12.80
C ILE A 226 8.28 -13.21 13.94
N GLY A 227 7.15 -13.80 14.31
CA GLY A 227 6.32 -13.36 15.41
C GLY A 227 7.03 -13.39 16.78
N GLN A 228 8.11 -14.18 16.96
CA GLN A 228 8.92 -14.17 18.17
C GLN A 228 10.01 -13.09 18.17
N THR A 229 10.36 -12.53 17.02
CA THR A 229 11.35 -11.45 16.93
C THR A 229 10.80 -10.13 17.51
N PHE A 230 11.71 -9.26 17.96
CA PHE A 230 11.32 -7.94 18.50
C PHE A 230 10.60 -7.08 17.45
N TRP A 231 11.06 -7.11 16.21
CA TRP A 231 10.48 -6.33 15.10
C TRP A 231 9.13 -6.90 14.62
N GLY A 232 8.96 -8.22 14.64
CA GLY A 232 7.67 -8.86 14.37
C GLY A 232 6.63 -8.55 15.44
N LYS A 233 7.01 -8.65 16.72
CA LYS A 233 6.15 -8.30 17.87
C LYS A 233 5.77 -6.82 17.88
N ALA A 234 6.73 -5.92 17.64
CA ALA A 234 6.48 -4.48 17.65
C ALA A 234 5.36 -4.10 16.67
N ARG A 235 5.42 -4.61 15.43
CA ARG A 235 4.39 -4.32 14.43
C ARG A 235 3.02 -4.89 14.81
N PHE A 236 2.99 -6.12 15.30
CA PHE A 236 1.75 -6.76 15.75
C PHE A 236 1.13 -6.00 16.93
N LEU A 237 1.91 -5.66 17.95
CA LEU A 237 1.42 -4.93 19.12
C LEU A 237 0.93 -3.52 18.79
N GLN A 238 1.51 -2.83 17.82
CA GLN A 238 1.09 -1.48 17.43
C GLN A 238 -0.28 -1.44 16.76
N THR A 239 -0.62 -2.44 15.96
CA THR A 239 -1.76 -2.36 15.03
C THR A 239 -2.90 -3.33 15.35
N SER A 240 -2.67 -4.32 16.21
CA SER A 240 -3.56 -5.46 16.42
C SER A 240 -4.84 -5.10 17.20
N ILE A 241 -5.93 -5.79 16.82
CA ILE A 241 -7.20 -5.81 17.55
C ILE A 241 -7.05 -6.21 19.03
N PHE A 242 -6.00 -6.96 19.38
CA PHE A 242 -5.73 -7.35 20.77
C PHE A 242 -5.38 -6.17 21.68
N ASN A 243 -4.94 -5.03 21.14
CA ASN A 243 -4.64 -3.82 21.90
C ASN A 243 -5.88 -3.13 22.49
N ILE A 244 -7.06 -3.37 21.95
CA ILE A 244 -8.33 -2.87 22.53
C ILE A 244 -8.46 -3.35 23.97
N PHE A 245 -7.94 -4.52 24.27
CA PHE A 245 -8.08 -5.19 25.56
C PHE A 245 -6.96 -4.86 26.56
N SER A 246 -5.91 -4.15 26.13
CA SER A 246 -4.75 -3.85 26.98
C SER A 246 -4.76 -2.44 27.58
N ASN A 247 -5.45 -1.47 26.96
CA ASN A 247 -5.27 -0.05 27.26
C ASN A 247 -6.47 0.65 27.95
N LYS A 248 -7.58 -0.05 28.17
CA LYS A 248 -8.75 0.48 28.92
C LYS A 248 -9.37 -0.67 29.70
N GLU A 249 -9.90 -0.39 30.90
CA GLU A 249 -10.80 -1.36 31.51
C GLU A 249 -11.88 -1.73 30.49
N PRO A 250 -11.93 -2.99 30.11
CA PRO A 250 -12.80 -3.39 29.03
C PRO A 250 -14.24 -3.16 29.48
N PHE A 251 -15.04 -2.47 28.67
CA PHE A 251 -16.43 -2.15 29.02
C PHE A 251 -17.28 -3.37 29.40
N TRP A 252 -16.93 -4.59 28.94
CA TRP A 252 -17.60 -5.83 29.35
C TRP A 252 -17.39 -6.17 30.83
N LEU A 253 -16.35 -5.66 31.52
CA LEU A 253 -16.18 -5.85 32.94
C LEU A 253 -17.31 -5.19 33.72
N SER A 254 -17.78 -4.02 33.28
CA SER A 254 -18.95 -3.37 33.91
C SER A 254 -20.21 -4.22 33.78
N PHE A 255 -20.37 -4.98 32.71
CA PHE A 255 -21.49 -5.91 32.56
C PHE A 255 -21.35 -7.14 33.46
N ILE A 256 -20.13 -7.64 33.71
CA ILE A 256 -19.88 -8.73 34.64
C ILE A 256 -20.22 -8.29 36.07
N TYR A 257 -19.84 -7.08 36.46
CA TYR A 257 -20.11 -6.56 37.81
C TYR A 257 -21.60 -6.29 38.07
N ASN A 258 -22.36 -5.95 37.04
CA ASN A 258 -23.78 -5.62 37.16
C ASN A 258 -24.71 -6.82 36.85
N GLU A 259 -24.20 -7.97 36.44
CA GLU A 259 -24.98 -9.18 36.15
C GLU A 259 -25.18 -10.01 37.41
N PRO A 260 -26.43 -10.21 37.87
CA PRO A 260 -26.71 -10.99 39.09
C PRO A 260 -26.31 -12.46 38.96
N ASN A 261 -26.30 -13.01 37.78
CA ASN A 261 -25.90 -14.38 37.49
C ASN A 261 -24.47 -14.45 36.91
N ILE A 262 -23.50 -14.75 37.78
CA ILE A 262 -22.08 -14.85 37.43
C ILE A 262 -21.83 -15.87 36.31
N PHE A 263 -22.61 -16.94 36.24
CA PHE A 263 -22.44 -17.96 35.18
C PHE A 263 -22.81 -17.40 33.80
N LEU A 264 -23.94 -16.70 33.71
CA LEU A 264 -24.38 -16.04 32.46
C LEU A 264 -23.41 -14.90 32.10
N ALA A 265 -22.95 -14.11 33.08
CA ALA A 265 -21.96 -13.09 32.85
C ALA A 265 -20.67 -13.66 32.21
N ARG A 266 -20.15 -14.76 32.73
CA ARG A 266 -18.95 -15.41 32.17
C ARG A 266 -19.15 -16.01 30.80
N ILE A 267 -20.34 -16.51 30.46
CA ILE A 267 -20.66 -17.04 29.12
C ILE A 267 -20.75 -15.92 28.10
N PHE A 268 -21.52 -14.86 28.38
CA PHE A 268 -21.86 -13.84 27.42
C PHE A 268 -20.92 -12.62 27.44
N ASN A 269 -20.28 -12.33 28.57
CA ASN A 269 -19.41 -11.17 28.76
C ASN A 269 -17.95 -11.59 29.00
N ASN A 270 -17.30 -12.18 28.01
CA ASN A 270 -15.90 -12.60 28.09
C ASN A 270 -15.07 -12.11 26.90
N LYS A 271 -13.74 -12.12 27.05
CA LYS A 271 -12.79 -11.66 26.04
C LYS A 271 -12.97 -12.33 24.67
N VAL A 272 -13.33 -13.61 24.65
CA VAL A 272 -13.44 -14.39 23.41
C VAL A 272 -14.64 -13.90 22.58
N ILE A 273 -15.79 -13.73 23.24
CA ILE A 273 -16.99 -13.23 22.56
C ILE A 273 -16.76 -11.83 22.01
N TYR A 274 -16.22 -10.92 22.84
CA TYR A 274 -15.94 -9.55 22.37
C TYR A 274 -14.87 -9.50 21.28
N PHE A 275 -13.87 -10.37 21.34
CA PHE A 275 -12.90 -10.53 20.26
C PHE A 275 -13.57 -10.98 18.95
N ILE A 276 -14.43 -11.98 19.02
CA ILE A 276 -15.16 -12.48 17.84
C ILE A 276 -16.08 -11.39 17.28
N LEU A 277 -16.82 -10.69 18.13
CA LEU A 277 -17.70 -9.60 17.70
C LEU A 277 -16.91 -8.46 17.05
N GLU A 278 -15.78 -8.05 17.62
CA GLU A 278 -14.94 -7.02 17.01
C GLU A 278 -14.31 -7.50 15.70
N LEU A 279 -13.86 -8.75 15.62
CA LEU A 279 -13.37 -9.33 14.37
C LEU A 279 -14.44 -9.34 13.27
N LEU A 280 -15.67 -9.75 13.61
CA LEU A 280 -16.80 -9.73 12.66
C LEU A 280 -17.12 -8.31 12.22
N LYS A 281 -17.12 -7.35 13.15
CA LYS A 281 -17.30 -5.93 12.84
C LYS A 281 -16.19 -5.43 11.90
N GLN A 282 -14.92 -5.73 12.19
CA GLN A 282 -13.81 -5.35 11.31
C GLN A 282 -13.95 -5.99 9.92
N PHE A 283 -14.31 -7.27 9.83
CA PHE A 283 -14.60 -7.89 8.54
C PHE A 283 -15.73 -7.17 7.78
N SER A 284 -16.84 -6.84 8.45
CA SER A 284 -17.99 -6.19 7.81
C SER A 284 -17.63 -4.81 7.22
N ILE A 285 -16.72 -4.07 7.86
CA ILE A 285 -16.26 -2.77 7.36
C ILE A 285 -15.59 -2.90 5.99
N TYR A 286 -14.80 -3.97 5.75
CA TYR A 286 -14.12 -4.19 4.46
C TYR A 286 -15.07 -4.64 3.34
N PHE A 287 -16.27 -5.07 3.66
CA PHE A 287 -17.36 -5.34 2.69
C PHE A 287 -18.38 -4.22 2.62
N SER A 288 -18.21 -3.14 3.38
CA SER A 288 -19.17 -2.05 3.39
C SER A 288 -19.24 -1.34 2.05
N PHE A 289 -20.43 -0.91 1.67
CA PHE A 289 -20.66 -0.16 0.44
C PHE A 289 -19.87 1.15 0.43
N ASN A 290 -19.74 1.79 1.60
CA ASN A 290 -18.99 3.02 1.77
C ASN A 290 -17.50 2.83 1.44
N PHE A 291 -16.87 1.80 2.00
CA PHE A 291 -15.46 1.49 1.75
C PHE A 291 -15.19 1.13 0.28
N LEU A 292 -16.03 0.27 -0.29
CA LEU A 292 -15.77 -0.25 -1.63
C LEU A 292 -16.13 0.75 -2.75
N PHE A 293 -17.20 1.55 -2.58
CA PHE A 293 -17.80 2.26 -3.72
C PHE A 293 -17.98 3.77 -3.53
N LEU A 294 -17.90 4.32 -2.30
CA LEU A 294 -18.19 5.73 -2.05
C LEU A 294 -16.96 6.52 -1.58
N GLU A 295 -16.35 6.15 -0.47
CA GLU A 295 -15.31 6.94 0.19
C GLU A 295 -13.93 6.30 0.15
N GLY A 296 -13.86 4.97 -0.09
CA GLY A 296 -12.62 4.23 0.12
C GLY A 296 -12.28 4.12 1.61
N GLY A 297 -11.00 4.14 1.97
CA GLY A 297 -10.57 3.93 3.35
C GLY A 297 -9.35 4.77 3.73
N ASN A 298 -8.72 4.41 4.82
CA ASN A 298 -7.56 5.09 5.38
C ASN A 298 -6.24 4.43 4.92
N PRO A 299 -5.10 5.10 5.10
CA PRO A 299 -4.93 6.50 5.51
C PRO A 299 -5.17 7.50 4.36
N PRO A 300 -5.31 8.83 4.64
CA PRO A 300 -5.65 9.84 3.64
C PRO A 300 -4.71 9.91 2.42
N TRP A 301 -3.43 9.61 2.59
CA TRP A 301 -2.45 9.63 1.49
C TRP A 301 -2.59 8.44 0.52
N PHE A 302 -3.40 7.43 0.85
CA PHE A 302 -3.79 6.33 -0.04
C PHE A 302 -5.26 6.40 -0.45
N SER A 303 -6.01 7.36 0.04
CA SER A 303 -7.43 7.52 -0.23
C SER A 303 -7.66 8.61 -1.25
N PHE A 304 -8.79 8.53 -1.89
CA PHE A 304 -9.27 9.53 -2.82
C PHE A 304 -10.66 9.99 -2.36
N PRO A 305 -10.83 11.27 -2.02
CA PRO A 305 -12.09 11.75 -1.46
C PRO A 305 -13.25 11.59 -2.44
N ASN A 306 -14.40 11.19 -1.93
CA ASN A 306 -15.63 10.98 -2.70
C ASN A 306 -15.45 9.98 -3.86
N SER A 307 -14.55 9.03 -3.70
CA SER A 307 -14.35 7.95 -4.67
C SER A 307 -14.05 6.65 -3.95
N GLY A 308 -14.82 5.63 -4.23
CA GLY A 308 -14.57 4.28 -3.73
C GLY A 308 -13.34 3.64 -4.38
N LEU A 309 -13.05 2.44 -3.93
CA LEU A 309 -11.98 1.59 -4.46
C LEU A 309 -12.37 0.95 -5.80
N PHE A 310 -13.68 0.88 -6.06
CA PHE A 310 -14.32 0.37 -7.27
C PHE A 310 -15.35 1.38 -7.78
N TYR A 311 -15.78 1.23 -9.02
CA TYR A 311 -16.83 2.06 -9.60
C TYR A 311 -18.22 1.66 -9.07
N LEU A 312 -19.17 2.58 -9.07
CA LEU A 312 -20.57 2.27 -8.71
C LEU A 312 -21.19 1.23 -9.64
N THR A 313 -20.77 1.18 -10.90
CA THR A 313 -21.16 0.14 -11.85
C THR A 313 -20.64 -1.25 -11.45
N ASP A 314 -19.50 -1.33 -10.76
CA ASP A 314 -18.98 -2.58 -10.24
C ASP A 314 -19.84 -3.11 -9.09
N ALA A 315 -20.38 -2.21 -8.25
CA ALA A 315 -21.36 -2.58 -7.22
C ALA A 315 -22.59 -3.25 -7.81
N PHE A 316 -23.12 -2.70 -8.91
CA PHE A 316 -24.23 -3.31 -9.62
C PHE A 316 -23.90 -4.73 -10.10
N LEU A 317 -22.69 -4.95 -10.62
CA LEU A 317 -22.27 -6.27 -11.08
C LEU A 317 -22.12 -7.27 -9.93
N ILE A 318 -21.55 -6.85 -8.79
CA ILE A 318 -21.44 -7.69 -7.60
C ILE A 318 -22.81 -8.03 -7.03
N PHE A 319 -23.71 -7.05 -6.93
CA PHE A 319 -25.07 -7.27 -6.45
C PHE A 319 -25.84 -8.21 -7.37
N PHE A 320 -25.73 -8.03 -8.68
CA PHE A 320 -26.34 -8.89 -9.69
C PHE A 320 -25.80 -10.33 -9.61
N LEU A 321 -24.50 -10.48 -9.38
CA LEU A 321 -23.85 -11.77 -9.14
C LEU A 321 -24.43 -12.47 -7.90
N LEU A 322 -24.61 -11.76 -6.78
CA LEU A 322 -25.17 -12.32 -5.55
C LEU A 322 -26.59 -12.83 -5.74
N ILE A 323 -27.45 -12.05 -6.39
CA ILE A 323 -28.83 -12.48 -6.71
C ILE A 323 -28.81 -13.74 -7.58
N PHE A 324 -27.89 -13.80 -8.53
CA PHE A 324 -27.78 -14.94 -9.43
C PHE A 324 -27.32 -16.21 -8.71
N PHE A 325 -26.36 -16.08 -7.79
CA PHE A 325 -25.90 -17.21 -6.97
C PHE A 325 -27.00 -17.78 -6.07
N ILE A 326 -27.94 -16.97 -5.59
CA ILE A 326 -29.07 -17.42 -4.80
C ILE A 326 -30.04 -18.28 -5.66
N LYS A 327 -30.17 -17.93 -6.94
CA LYS A 327 -31.16 -18.55 -7.84
C LYS A 327 -30.65 -19.76 -8.62
N ASP A 328 -29.36 -19.88 -8.83
CA ASP A 328 -28.79 -20.90 -9.71
C ASP A 328 -27.79 -21.83 -8.99
N SER A 329 -27.63 -23.04 -9.52
CA SER A 329 -26.70 -24.08 -9.04
C SER A 329 -25.21 -23.74 -9.16
N TYR A 330 -24.85 -22.54 -9.63
CA TYR A 330 -23.47 -22.08 -9.74
C TYR A 330 -22.71 -22.10 -8.41
N SER A 331 -23.41 -21.97 -7.27
CA SER A 331 -22.82 -22.07 -5.93
C SER A 331 -22.15 -23.42 -5.64
N LYS A 332 -22.51 -24.46 -6.38
CA LYS A 332 -21.92 -25.82 -6.23
C LYS A 332 -20.57 -25.98 -6.94
N GLN A 333 -20.11 -25.01 -7.74
CA GLN A 333 -18.84 -25.11 -8.43
C GLN A 333 -17.68 -24.78 -7.49
N LYS A 334 -16.82 -25.74 -7.20
CA LYS A 334 -15.69 -25.67 -6.29
C LYS A 334 -14.75 -24.46 -6.54
N LYS A 335 -14.61 -24.03 -7.81
CA LYS A 335 -13.78 -22.87 -8.18
C LYS A 335 -14.31 -21.52 -7.65
N TYR A 336 -15.62 -21.35 -7.51
CA TYR A 336 -16.19 -20.13 -6.92
C TYR A 336 -15.98 -20.10 -5.40
N LEU A 337 -16.07 -21.27 -4.75
CA LEU A 337 -15.71 -21.41 -3.34
C LEU A 337 -14.23 -21.12 -3.11
N LEU A 338 -13.35 -21.59 -4.00
CA LEU A 338 -11.92 -21.26 -3.93
C LEU A 338 -11.70 -19.73 -3.96
N ILE A 339 -12.30 -19.05 -4.92
CA ILE A 339 -12.17 -17.58 -5.07
C ILE A 339 -12.70 -16.87 -3.81
N PHE A 340 -13.83 -17.33 -3.27
CA PHE A 340 -14.46 -16.75 -2.08
C PHE A 340 -13.59 -16.93 -0.83
N PHE A 341 -13.07 -18.13 -0.57
CA PHE A 341 -12.18 -18.36 0.58
C PHE A 341 -10.85 -17.62 0.44
N LEU A 342 -10.32 -17.51 -0.78
CA LEU A 342 -9.14 -16.67 -1.03
C LEU A 342 -9.45 -15.18 -0.77
N LEU A 343 -10.63 -14.67 -1.13
CA LEU A 343 -11.05 -13.32 -0.78
C LEU A 343 -11.05 -13.11 0.74
N LEU A 344 -11.67 -14.02 1.50
CA LEU A 344 -11.74 -13.90 2.96
C LEU A 344 -10.35 -13.88 3.61
N ILE A 345 -9.44 -14.76 3.18
CA ILE A 345 -8.07 -14.77 3.72
C ILE A 345 -7.33 -13.47 3.40
N ASN A 346 -7.54 -12.90 2.24
CA ASN A 346 -6.85 -11.68 1.84
C ASN A 346 -7.37 -10.44 2.58
N ILE A 347 -8.56 -10.48 3.17
CA ILE A 347 -9.09 -9.46 4.08
C ILE A 347 -8.66 -9.73 5.53
N PHE A 348 -8.44 -10.98 5.91
CA PHE A 348 -8.22 -11.39 7.30
C PHE A 348 -7.12 -10.60 8.03
N PRO A 349 -5.90 -10.38 7.49
CA PRO A 349 -4.89 -9.59 8.20
C PRO A 349 -5.30 -8.14 8.41
N ALA A 350 -6.06 -7.56 7.48
CA ALA A 350 -6.59 -6.21 7.62
C ALA A 350 -7.65 -6.14 8.72
N ALA A 351 -8.53 -7.14 8.81
CA ALA A 351 -9.55 -7.25 9.85
C ALA A 351 -8.97 -7.51 11.26
N LEU A 352 -7.77 -8.07 11.36
CA LEU A 352 -7.04 -8.20 12.63
C LEU A 352 -6.42 -6.89 13.12
N THR A 353 -6.55 -5.78 12.38
CA THR A 353 -5.95 -4.50 12.73
C THR A 353 -7.01 -3.41 12.84
N ILE A 354 -6.93 -2.60 13.91
CA ILE A 354 -7.89 -1.52 14.18
C ILE A 354 -7.35 -0.14 13.83
N GLU A 355 -6.02 -0.01 13.77
CA GLU A 355 -5.38 1.26 13.45
C GLU A 355 -5.77 1.69 12.03
N GLN A 356 -6.43 2.85 11.92
CA GLN A 356 -6.89 3.42 10.65
C GLN A 356 -7.78 2.47 9.81
N ALA A 357 -8.59 1.62 10.46
CA ALA A 357 -9.55 0.78 9.74
C ALA A 357 -10.72 1.62 9.17
N PRO A 358 -11.23 1.29 7.97
CA PRO A 358 -10.73 0.30 7.03
C PRO A 358 -9.45 0.78 6.29
N HIS A 359 -8.42 -0.06 6.28
CA HIS A 359 -7.10 0.31 5.78
C HIS A 359 -6.87 -0.23 4.36
N THR A 360 -6.80 0.67 3.37
CA THR A 360 -6.70 0.35 1.94
C THR A 360 -5.44 -0.44 1.56
N HIS A 361 -4.31 -0.17 2.20
CA HIS A 361 -3.05 -0.85 1.91
C HIS A 361 -3.03 -2.29 2.44
N ARG A 362 -3.57 -2.51 3.66
CA ARG A 362 -3.58 -3.84 4.30
C ARG A 362 -4.53 -4.82 3.61
N SER A 363 -5.57 -4.32 2.96
CA SER A 363 -6.58 -5.11 2.24
C SER A 363 -6.33 -5.19 0.73
N LEU A 364 -5.26 -4.58 0.21
CA LEU A 364 -5.00 -4.47 -1.23
C LEU A 364 -5.01 -5.81 -1.97
N SER A 365 -4.55 -6.89 -1.33
CA SER A 365 -4.53 -8.23 -1.94
C SER A 365 -5.91 -8.78 -2.27
N SER A 366 -6.96 -8.35 -1.56
CA SER A 366 -8.35 -8.77 -1.82
C SER A 366 -8.89 -8.25 -3.16
N LEU A 367 -8.28 -7.18 -3.68
CA LEU A 367 -8.63 -6.59 -4.97
C LEU A 367 -8.71 -7.60 -6.10
N LEU A 368 -7.77 -8.56 -6.18
CA LEU A 368 -7.75 -9.57 -7.24
C LEU A 368 -9.06 -10.37 -7.31
N PHE A 369 -9.59 -10.73 -6.16
CA PHE A 369 -10.77 -11.57 -6.05
C PHE A 369 -12.05 -10.78 -6.29
N PHE A 370 -12.12 -9.52 -5.85
CA PHE A 370 -13.21 -8.62 -6.22
C PHE A 370 -13.28 -8.42 -7.73
N ILE A 371 -12.14 -8.21 -8.41
CA ILE A 371 -12.08 -8.09 -9.87
C ILE A 371 -12.61 -9.34 -10.57
N ILE A 372 -12.28 -10.54 -10.06
CA ILE A 372 -12.79 -11.79 -10.61
C ILE A 372 -14.31 -11.86 -10.44
N PHE A 373 -14.84 -11.51 -9.28
CA PHE A 373 -16.28 -11.49 -9.03
C PHE A 373 -17.02 -10.47 -9.90
N ILE A 374 -16.50 -9.26 -10.04
CA ILE A 374 -17.03 -8.23 -10.95
C ILE A 374 -17.09 -8.78 -12.37
N SER A 375 -16.03 -9.44 -12.82
CA SER A 375 -15.97 -10.00 -14.17
C SER A 375 -16.96 -11.12 -14.39
N ILE A 376 -17.13 -12.02 -13.43
CA ILE A 376 -18.15 -13.06 -13.48
C ILE A 376 -19.55 -12.42 -13.53
N GLY A 377 -19.81 -11.43 -12.67
CA GLY A 377 -21.05 -10.67 -12.63
C GLY A 377 -21.40 -10.03 -13.98
N TYR A 378 -20.39 -9.46 -14.67
CA TYR A 378 -20.58 -8.89 -16.01
C TYR A 378 -21.01 -9.94 -17.03
N PHE A 379 -20.40 -11.12 -17.03
CA PHE A 379 -20.80 -12.19 -17.97
C PHE A 379 -22.17 -12.78 -17.66
N ILE A 380 -22.57 -12.80 -16.40
CA ILE A 380 -23.94 -13.16 -16.01
C ILE A 380 -24.92 -12.06 -16.51
N PHE A 381 -24.58 -10.79 -16.29
CA PHE A 381 -25.35 -9.65 -16.79
C PHE A 381 -25.53 -9.69 -18.32
N LEU A 382 -24.47 -10.02 -19.08
CA LEU A 382 -24.55 -10.19 -20.54
C LEU A 382 -25.54 -11.27 -20.97
N LYS A 383 -25.58 -12.42 -20.28
CA LYS A 383 -26.56 -13.49 -20.55
C LYS A 383 -27.98 -13.02 -20.30
N PHE A 384 -28.17 -12.27 -19.22
CA PHE A 384 -29.50 -11.74 -18.86
C PHE A 384 -29.98 -10.65 -19.83
N THR A 385 -29.07 -9.84 -20.36
CA THR A 385 -29.38 -8.71 -21.25
C THR A 385 -29.30 -9.06 -22.74
N ARG A 386 -29.07 -10.33 -23.09
CA ARG A 386 -28.86 -10.78 -24.48
C ARG A 386 -29.86 -10.21 -25.50
N ASN A 387 -31.13 -10.08 -25.09
CA ASN A 387 -32.20 -9.54 -25.93
C ASN A 387 -32.50 -8.05 -25.64
N LYS A 388 -31.77 -7.40 -24.76
CA LYS A 388 -32.01 -6.03 -24.29
C LYS A 388 -30.79 -5.13 -24.59
N LYS A 389 -30.55 -4.83 -25.85
CA LYS A 389 -29.40 -4.02 -26.30
C LYS A 389 -29.28 -2.68 -25.56
N TRP A 390 -30.40 -2.04 -25.24
CA TRP A 390 -30.42 -0.77 -24.53
C TRP A 390 -29.85 -0.86 -23.10
N SER A 391 -30.10 -1.96 -22.39
CA SER A 391 -29.51 -2.17 -21.04
C SER A 391 -28.02 -2.27 -21.08
N LEU A 392 -27.47 -2.87 -22.14
CA LEU A 392 -26.01 -2.96 -22.34
C LEU A 392 -25.40 -1.60 -22.70
N ILE A 393 -26.07 -0.84 -23.59
CA ILE A 393 -25.64 0.52 -23.94
C ILE A 393 -25.63 1.41 -22.71
N LEU A 394 -26.72 1.40 -21.93
CA LEU A 394 -26.83 2.18 -20.69
C LEU A 394 -25.74 1.80 -19.69
N PHE A 395 -25.47 0.51 -19.51
CA PHE A 395 -24.39 0.04 -18.62
C PHE A 395 -23.04 0.63 -19.04
N TRP A 396 -22.70 0.55 -20.34
CA TRP A 396 -21.40 1.08 -20.81
C TRP A 396 -21.31 2.60 -20.77
N LEU A 397 -22.41 3.31 -20.96
CA LEU A 397 -22.47 4.77 -20.77
C LEU A 397 -22.21 5.15 -19.30
N LEU A 398 -22.87 4.47 -18.37
CA LEU A 398 -22.65 4.68 -16.93
C LEU A 398 -21.22 4.30 -16.51
N PHE A 399 -20.71 3.19 -17.03
CA PHE A 399 -19.34 2.75 -16.76
C PHE A 399 -18.31 3.76 -17.29
N LEU A 400 -18.48 4.24 -18.52
CA LEU A 400 -17.63 5.28 -19.09
C LEU A 400 -17.74 6.59 -18.29
N GLY A 401 -18.95 6.97 -17.87
CA GLY A 401 -19.17 8.14 -17.01
C GLY A 401 -18.41 8.03 -15.68
N ASN A 402 -18.45 6.88 -15.00
CA ASN A 402 -17.68 6.62 -13.78
C ASN A 402 -16.16 6.70 -14.03
N PHE A 403 -15.69 6.10 -15.13
CA PHE A 403 -14.26 6.13 -15.48
C PHE A 403 -13.77 7.56 -15.79
N VAL A 404 -14.53 8.34 -16.55
CA VAL A 404 -14.22 9.73 -16.87
C VAL A 404 -14.24 10.59 -15.61
N PHE A 405 -15.25 10.43 -14.75
CA PHE A 405 -15.35 11.13 -13.46
C PHE A 405 -14.12 10.82 -12.59
N PHE A 406 -13.81 9.55 -12.38
CA PHE A 406 -12.61 9.13 -11.64
C PHE A 406 -11.35 9.73 -12.26
N SER A 407 -11.15 9.60 -13.57
CA SER A 407 -9.95 10.08 -14.25
C SER A 407 -9.77 11.59 -14.09
N TYR A 408 -10.85 12.37 -14.27
CA TYR A 408 -10.82 13.80 -14.05
C TYR A 408 -10.39 14.14 -12.62
N HIS A 409 -11.05 13.56 -11.63
CA HIS A 409 -10.75 13.81 -10.23
C HIS A 409 -9.34 13.33 -9.84
N TYR A 410 -8.94 12.14 -10.26
CA TYR A 410 -7.64 11.57 -9.96
C TYR A 410 -6.49 12.42 -10.55
N PHE A 411 -6.58 12.76 -11.82
CA PHE A 411 -5.49 13.46 -12.52
C PHE A 411 -5.51 14.99 -12.33
N ARG A 412 -6.57 15.57 -11.78
CA ARG A 412 -6.68 17.02 -11.55
C ARG A 412 -6.78 17.38 -10.07
N ASN A 413 -7.71 16.78 -9.34
CA ASN A 413 -8.09 17.24 -8.00
C ASN A 413 -7.32 16.53 -6.88
N LEU A 414 -6.91 15.27 -7.07
CA LEU A 414 -6.20 14.49 -6.06
C LEU A 414 -4.95 15.22 -5.56
N SER A 415 -4.21 15.84 -6.45
CA SER A 415 -2.98 16.57 -6.12
C SER A 415 -3.18 17.66 -5.08
N VAL A 416 -4.28 18.41 -5.17
CA VAL A 416 -4.62 19.46 -4.19
C VAL A 416 -5.02 18.85 -2.85
N TYR A 417 -5.84 17.80 -2.90
CA TYR A 417 -6.35 17.14 -1.69
C TYR A 417 -5.28 16.43 -0.88
N THR A 418 -4.39 15.69 -1.54
CA THR A 418 -3.38 14.88 -0.85
C THR A 418 -2.05 15.60 -0.60
N ALA A 419 -1.85 16.82 -1.10
CA ALA A 419 -0.59 17.54 -1.03
C ALA A 419 -0.02 17.59 0.40
N ILE A 420 -0.82 18.03 1.37
CA ILE A 420 -0.39 18.17 2.78
C ILE A 420 -0.02 16.80 3.37
N SER A 421 -0.88 15.79 3.21
CA SER A 421 -0.64 14.45 3.75
C SER A 421 0.53 13.72 3.08
N ARG A 422 1.00 14.23 1.93
CA ARG A 422 2.14 13.68 1.17
C ARG A 422 3.38 14.56 1.24
N SER A 423 3.53 15.34 2.30
CA SER A 423 4.72 16.17 2.58
C SER A 423 5.06 17.15 1.46
N ASP A 424 4.03 17.89 0.98
CA ASP A 424 4.22 18.98 0.03
C ASP A 424 5.23 20.01 0.57
N GLY A 425 6.05 20.56 -0.31
CA GLY A 425 7.09 21.53 0.04
C GLY A 425 8.44 20.92 0.42
N ASN A 426 8.50 19.71 1.01
CA ASN A 426 9.77 19.13 1.46
C ASN A 426 10.79 18.96 0.33
N LYS A 427 10.36 18.51 -0.83
CA LYS A 427 11.20 18.42 -2.03
C LYS A 427 11.77 19.77 -2.43
N GLN A 428 10.92 20.79 -2.47
CA GLN A 428 11.30 22.14 -2.89
C GLN A 428 12.31 22.77 -1.93
N VAL A 429 12.09 22.60 -0.61
CA VAL A 429 13.04 23.03 0.41
C VAL A 429 14.36 22.28 0.27
N ALA A 430 14.34 20.95 0.14
CA ALA A 430 15.54 20.14 0.03
C ALA A 430 16.41 20.54 -1.17
N LEU A 431 15.81 20.72 -2.34
CA LEU A 431 16.49 21.18 -3.55
C LEU A 431 17.09 22.59 -3.35
N TYR A 432 16.29 23.52 -2.84
CA TYR A 432 16.76 24.88 -2.60
C TYR A 432 17.92 24.94 -1.62
N LEU A 433 17.84 24.21 -0.50
CA LEU A 433 18.94 24.15 0.47
C LEU A 433 20.20 23.53 -0.11
N ASN A 434 20.07 22.53 -0.95
CA ASN A 434 21.22 21.95 -1.64
C ASN A 434 21.92 22.95 -2.58
N ASP A 435 21.16 23.78 -3.28
CA ASP A 435 21.68 24.80 -4.20
C ASP A 435 22.44 25.93 -3.47
N ILE A 436 21.98 26.28 -2.25
CA ILE A 436 22.53 27.43 -1.52
C ILE A 436 23.52 27.05 -0.41
N LYS A 437 23.64 25.76 -0.04
CA LYS A 437 24.41 25.32 1.13
C LYS A 437 25.83 25.86 1.20
N ASN A 438 26.50 26.00 0.07
CA ASN A 438 27.88 26.48 0.01
C ASN A 438 28.02 27.99 0.24
N LYS A 439 26.91 28.75 0.20
CA LYS A 439 26.92 30.23 0.42
C LYS A 439 26.80 30.60 1.89
N TYR A 440 26.41 29.65 2.75
CA TYR A 440 26.10 29.89 4.15
C TYR A 440 26.93 29.00 5.07
N GLN A 441 27.29 29.54 6.22
CA GLN A 441 28.10 28.79 7.21
C GLN A 441 27.23 27.78 7.97
N LYS A 442 25.99 28.17 8.31
CA LYS A 442 25.05 27.33 9.03
C LYS A 442 23.63 27.49 8.48
N ILE A 443 22.93 26.38 8.35
CA ILE A 443 21.55 26.31 7.93
C ILE A 443 20.77 25.59 9.03
N TYR A 444 19.85 26.29 9.66
CA TYR A 444 19.00 25.76 10.72
C TYR A 444 17.65 25.39 10.13
N VAL A 445 17.29 24.13 10.24
CA VAL A 445 16.07 23.58 9.63
C VAL A 445 15.13 23.11 10.74
N LEU A 446 14.03 23.85 10.90
CA LEU A 446 12.95 23.54 11.82
C LEU A 446 11.79 22.91 11.00
N ILE A 447 11.98 21.69 10.59
CA ILE A 447 10.99 20.86 9.93
C ILE A 447 11.04 19.50 10.62
N SER A 448 9.97 19.20 11.35
CA SER A 448 9.85 17.93 12.06
C SER A 448 9.78 16.73 11.13
N GLY A 449 10.00 15.55 11.67
CA GLY A 449 9.82 14.32 10.94
C GLY A 449 10.99 13.97 10.02
N TRP A 450 10.66 13.54 8.81
CA TRP A 450 11.56 12.85 7.87
C TRP A 450 12.38 13.78 6.97
N PHE A 451 12.39 15.07 7.19
CA PHE A 451 13.02 16.05 6.31
C PHE A 451 14.52 15.75 6.04
N PRO A 452 15.34 15.28 7.00
CA PRO A 452 16.74 14.92 6.72
C PRO A 452 16.89 13.90 5.58
N ILE A 453 15.95 12.95 5.43
CA ILE A 453 15.98 11.96 4.36
C ILE A 453 15.64 12.60 3.00
N TYR A 454 14.70 13.57 2.96
CA TYR A 454 14.45 14.35 1.74
C TYR A 454 15.70 15.08 1.29
N TYR A 455 16.39 15.74 2.22
CA TYR A 455 17.63 16.44 1.91
C TYR A 455 18.69 15.48 1.37
N LEU A 456 18.94 14.35 2.04
CA LEU A 456 19.90 13.35 1.60
C LEU A 456 19.58 12.78 0.22
N TYR A 457 18.30 12.48 -0.03
CA TYR A 457 17.86 11.94 -1.31
C TYR A 457 18.08 12.94 -2.45
N PHE A 458 17.64 14.18 -2.31
CA PHE A 458 17.73 15.18 -3.37
C PHE A 458 19.12 15.84 -3.49
N SER A 459 19.99 15.71 -2.48
CA SER A 459 21.39 16.12 -2.57
C SER A 459 22.34 15.03 -3.10
N ASP A 460 21.83 13.87 -3.48
CA ASP A 460 22.58 12.66 -3.91
C ASP A 460 23.67 12.24 -2.90
N ASN A 461 23.40 12.43 -1.60
CA ASN A 461 24.35 12.10 -0.56
C ASN A 461 24.14 10.67 -0.05
N TYR A 462 25.01 9.76 -0.47
CA TYR A 462 25.01 8.32 -0.12
C TYR A 462 26.35 7.89 0.48
N LEU A 463 27.06 8.79 1.15
CA LEU A 463 28.37 8.49 1.70
C LEU A 463 28.29 7.44 2.83
N PRO A 464 29.20 6.46 2.86
CA PRO A 464 29.30 5.48 3.95
C PRO A 464 29.42 6.11 5.33
N THR A 465 29.99 7.32 5.42
CA THR A 465 30.14 8.09 6.66
C THR A 465 28.82 8.53 7.31
N LEU A 466 27.68 8.33 6.63
CA LEU A 466 26.34 8.57 7.17
C LEU A 466 25.85 7.45 8.10
N VAL A 467 26.50 6.27 8.07
CA VAL A 467 26.18 5.17 8.99
C VAL A 467 26.30 5.66 10.43
N GLY A 468 25.27 5.39 11.23
CA GLY A 468 25.20 5.81 12.63
C GLY A 468 24.94 7.31 12.88
N LYS A 469 25.02 8.17 11.85
CA LYS A 469 24.69 9.60 11.99
C LYS A 469 23.17 9.86 11.96
N ILE A 470 22.42 9.02 11.28
CA ILE A 470 20.96 9.04 11.26
C ILE A 470 20.47 8.21 12.43
N GLN A 471 20.24 8.87 13.57
CA GLN A 471 19.91 8.20 14.84
C GLN A 471 18.41 7.91 14.97
N LYS A 472 18.09 6.92 15.84
CA LYS A 472 16.72 6.61 16.27
C LYS A 472 15.94 7.88 16.68
N GLY A 473 14.67 7.95 16.28
CA GLY A 473 13.77 9.03 16.66
C GLY A 473 14.04 10.35 15.97
N MET A 474 14.55 10.32 14.72
CA MET A 474 14.82 11.53 13.92
C MET A 474 15.73 12.57 14.60
N ARG A 475 16.63 12.10 15.45
CA ARG A 475 17.63 12.93 16.14
C ARG A 475 18.86 13.20 15.29
N THR A 476 18.71 13.21 13.96
CA THR A 476 19.79 13.65 13.06
C THR A 476 20.03 15.13 13.31
N LYS A 477 21.05 15.42 14.11
CA LYS A 477 21.33 16.79 14.52
C LYS A 477 22.04 17.59 13.43
N LYS A 478 22.86 16.94 12.60
CA LYS A 478 23.70 17.64 11.62
C LYS A 478 24.04 16.75 10.42
N ILE A 479 23.87 17.31 9.22
CA ILE A 479 24.40 16.79 7.95
C ILE A 479 25.05 17.98 7.24
N ASP A 480 26.32 17.87 6.86
CA ASP A 480 27.12 18.98 6.32
C ASP A 480 27.05 20.22 7.23
N ASN A 481 26.61 21.37 6.72
CA ASN A 481 26.38 22.58 7.49
C ASN A 481 24.90 22.80 7.85
N LEU A 482 24.03 21.81 7.62
CA LEU A 482 22.62 21.82 7.99
C LEU A 482 22.43 21.25 9.40
N TYR A 483 21.69 21.96 10.24
CA TYR A 483 21.33 21.58 11.61
C TYR A 483 19.82 21.36 11.67
N PHE A 484 19.41 20.12 11.97
CA PHE A 484 18.00 19.73 12.00
C PHE A 484 17.46 19.74 13.43
N TYR A 485 16.28 20.30 13.58
CA TYR A 485 15.53 20.34 14.82
C TYR A 485 14.20 19.62 14.65
N ASN A 486 13.84 18.80 15.63
CA ASN A 486 12.57 18.07 15.60
C ASN A 486 11.42 18.95 16.14
N GLN A 487 11.24 20.10 15.54
CA GLN A 487 10.17 21.07 15.80
C GLN A 487 9.90 21.87 14.54
N ASP A 488 8.69 22.36 14.38
CA ASP A 488 8.27 23.08 13.18
C ASP A 488 8.38 24.60 13.34
N CYS A 489 8.37 25.08 14.59
CA CYS A 489 8.40 26.50 14.91
C CYS A 489 9.66 26.91 15.66
N TRP A 490 10.04 28.17 15.44
CA TRP A 490 11.10 28.81 16.19
C TRP A 490 10.62 29.24 17.59
N ASP A 491 11.55 29.35 18.52
CA ASP A 491 11.36 29.94 19.85
C ASP A 491 12.47 30.97 20.13
N GLU A 492 12.26 31.84 21.12
CA GLU A 492 13.24 32.87 21.48
C GLU A 492 14.58 32.31 21.94
N LYS A 493 14.58 31.12 22.59
CA LYS A 493 15.83 30.48 23.05
C LYS A 493 16.68 30.02 21.87
N LEU A 494 16.03 29.47 20.84
CA LEU A 494 16.70 29.09 19.60
C LEU A 494 17.25 30.31 18.86
N ILE A 495 16.45 31.36 18.73
CA ILE A 495 16.85 32.60 18.04
C ILE A 495 18.06 33.25 18.76
N LYS A 496 18.09 33.28 20.09
CA LYS A 496 19.22 33.78 20.86
C LYS A 496 20.53 33.01 20.61
N ASN A 497 20.43 31.74 20.20
CA ASN A 497 21.59 30.89 19.89
C ASN A 497 22.07 31.04 18.43
N PHE A 498 21.35 31.78 17.58
CA PHE A 498 21.71 32.01 16.17
C PHE A 498 22.54 33.30 16.05
N TYR A 499 23.81 33.23 16.44
CA TYR A 499 24.70 34.42 16.48
C TYR A 499 25.61 34.55 15.26
N GLN A 500 25.62 33.58 14.34
CA GLN A 500 26.59 33.63 13.24
C GLN A 500 25.98 34.33 12.01
N LYS A 501 26.66 35.39 11.56
CA LYS A 501 26.41 36.03 10.26
C LYS A 501 26.47 34.97 9.15
N LYS A 502 25.72 35.17 8.09
CA LYS A 502 25.56 34.23 6.97
C LYS A 502 24.95 32.88 7.37
N SER A 503 23.91 32.94 8.19
CA SER A 503 23.12 31.75 8.54
C SER A 503 21.70 31.85 8.00
N ILE A 504 21.09 30.68 7.76
CA ILE A 504 19.70 30.55 7.31
C ILE A 504 18.88 29.87 8.39
N LEU A 505 17.60 30.28 8.49
CA LEU A 505 16.58 29.66 9.29
C LEU A 505 15.39 29.26 8.40
N VAL A 506 15.00 27.98 8.46
CA VAL A 506 13.84 27.43 7.73
C VAL A 506 12.83 26.91 8.75
N PHE A 507 11.57 27.28 8.62
CA PHE A 507 10.50 26.83 9.51
C PHE A 507 9.12 26.82 8.82
N SER A 508 8.14 26.16 9.45
CA SER A 508 6.79 26.01 8.92
C SER A 508 6.03 27.33 8.90
N SER A 509 5.21 27.53 7.88
CA SER A 509 4.31 28.70 7.78
C SER A 509 3.17 28.69 8.80
N THR A 510 2.94 27.58 9.50
CA THR A 510 1.98 27.51 10.61
C THR A 510 2.45 28.29 11.83
N CYS A 511 3.73 28.64 11.88
CA CYS A 511 4.32 29.44 12.93
C CYS A 511 4.13 30.94 12.67
N GLU A 512 4.18 31.74 13.73
CA GLU A 512 4.19 33.18 13.58
C GLU A 512 5.36 33.62 12.69
N LYS A 513 5.11 34.60 11.81
CA LYS A 513 6.17 35.18 11.00
C LYS A 513 7.20 35.81 11.91
N LEU A 514 8.46 35.51 11.64
CA LEU A 514 9.57 36.11 12.39
C LEU A 514 9.66 37.60 12.10
N ASN A 515 9.19 38.43 13.04
CA ASN A 515 9.25 39.89 12.96
C ASN A 515 10.46 40.38 13.76
N ASN A 516 11.65 40.09 13.27
CA ASN A 516 12.90 40.53 13.92
C ASN A 516 13.80 41.17 12.86
N PRO A 517 14.29 42.41 13.08
CA PRO A 517 15.05 43.20 12.09
C PRO A 517 16.38 42.52 11.69
N ARG A 518 16.88 41.59 12.49
CA ARG A 518 18.08 40.80 12.16
C ARG A 518 17.86 39.73 11.09
N PHE A 519 16.59 39.44 10.79
CA PHE A 519 16.24 38.38 9.84
C PHE A 519 15.52 38.97 8.63
N LYS A 520 15.98 38.62 7.44
CA LYS A 520 15.35 38.96 6.18
C LYS A 520 14.76 37.71 5.53
N MET A 521 13.47 37.70 5.23
CA MET A 521 12.88 36.65 4.42
C MET A 521 13.49 36.67 3.02
N ILE A 522 14.10 35.57 2.61
CA ILE A 522 14.75 35.40 1.30
C ILE A 522 13.92 34.55 0.35
N LYS A 523 13.11 33.63 0.89
CA LYS A 523 12.25 32.77 0.09
C LYS A 523 11.06 32.27 0.89
N GLN A 524 9.95 32.10 0.19
CA GLN A 524 8.74 31.42 0.65
C GLN A 524 8.51 30.22 -0.25
N ILE A 525 8.20 29.07 0.32
CA ILE A 525 7.80 27.87 -0.40
C ILE A 525 6.29 27.73 -0.24
N ASN A 526 5.60 27.64 -1.36
CA ASN A 526 4.15 27.51 -1.40
C ASN A 526 3.72 26.09 -1.76
N ASN A 527 2.53 25.70 -1.32
CA ASN A 527 1.87 24.48 -1.77
C ASN A 527 1.32 24.61 -3.19
N ILE A 528 0.73 23.55 -3.70
CA ILE A 528 0.09 23.50 -5.02
C ILE A 528 -1.04 24.54 -5.18
N SER A 529 -1.65 25.01 -4.07
CA SER A 529 -2.71 26.03 -4.03
C SER A 529 -2.16 27.43 -3.80
N ASN A 530 -0.85 27.65 -3.95
CA ASN A 530 -0.14 28.93 -3.71
C ASN A 530 -0.20 29.44 -2.26
N LEU A 531 -0.57 28.62 -1.29
CA LEU A 531 -0.50 28.96 0.12
C LEU A 531 0.89 28.65 0.67
N PRO A 532 1.45 29.52 1.57
CA PRO A 532 2.79 29.29 2.13
C PRO A 532 2.81 28.01 2.99
N ILE A 533 3.88 27.21 2.84
CA ILE A 533 4.16 26.04 3.67
C ILE A 533 5.40 26.27 4.52
N TYR A 534 6.45 26.86 3.93
CA TYR A 534 7.72 27.11 4.61
C TYR A 534 8.22 28.52 4.34
N TYR A 535 8.81 29.12 5.37
CA TYR A 535 9.53 30.39 5.28
C TYR A 535 11.03 30.14 5.43
N ILE A 536 11.82 30.87 4.65
CA ILE A 536 13.29 30.82 4.67
C ILE A 536 13.80 32.23 4.91
N PHE A 537 14.50 32.41 6.03
CA PHE A 537 15.05 33.67 6.48
C PHE A 537 16.57 33.61 6.50
N GLU A 538 17.21 34.71 6.15
CA GLU A 538 18.63 34.94 6.28
C GLU A 538 18.90 35.82 7.51
N LEU A 539 19.91 35.44 8.32
CA LEU A 539 20.41 36.26 9.41
C LEU A 539 21.41 37.30 8.84
N ARG A 540 21.12 38.59 9.03
CA ARG A 540 21.93 39.72 8.58
C ARG A 540 23.14 40.00 9.47
#